data_d62b0dd829e7adad512f60e70d9542e0
#
_entry.id   d62b0dd829e7adad512f60e70d9542e0
#
_cell.length_a   1.000
_cell.length_b   1.000
_cell.length_c   1.000
_cell.angle_alpha   90.00
_cell.angle_beta   90.00
_cell.angle_gamma   90.00
#
_symmetry.space_group_name_H-M   'P 1'
#
loop_
_entity.id
_entity.type
_entity.pdbx_description
1 polymer ?
#
loop_
_entity_poly.entity_id
_entity_poly.type
_entity_poly.pdbx_seq_one_letter_code
_entity_poly.pdbx_strand_id
1 'polypeptide(L)'
;MSVVVAGALDLTLREPPVRLHPVVAIGRYLSAAERSIPAGPPFPAITTGAAAWLGGAVGVVAVGRLVERVADRRGRLWGSLVRGVALWPLLSARLLLAEVQAVESSLGQGPEAGREALARIISRHTGELRPEEVRAAAIESLSENLSDSLVAPLFWYQLAGIPGAALYRFANTADACWGYRSRRWEYAGLVAARADDALNLVPARLTALLLYGGSRWPDLRREAIKTSSPNAGWPMAAIALRLGLRLTKRGHYDLNPAGAAPGPGDVTEAVRAGRRTALVAVAVAAASEGIARRHRGAPR
;
A
#
# COMPACT_ATOMS: atom_id res chain seq x y z
N MET A 1 -2.26 16.96 13.64
CA MET A 1 -2.85 16.23 14.79
C MET A 1 -3.63 14.98 14.33
N SER A 2 -4.38 15.03 13.23
CA SER A 2 -5.13 13.88 12.69
C SER A 2 -4.21 12.72 12.31
N VAL A 3 -3.08 13.00 11.66
CA VAL A 3 -2.08 11.99 11.29
C VAL A 3 -1.47 11.32 12.53
N VAL A 4 -1.19 12.10 13.59
CA VAL A 4 -0.68 11.55 14.86
C VAL A 4 -1.69 10.59 15.48
N VAL A 5 -2.98 10.97 15.50
CA VAL A 5 -4.05 10.10 16.00
C VAL A 5 -4.14 8.83 15.17
N ALA A 6 -4.19 8.94 13.84
CA ALA A 6 -4.27 7.77 12.97
C ALA A 6 -3.06 6.82 13.13
N GLY A 7 -1.84 7.38 13.15
CA GLY A 7 -0.61 6.60 13.34
C GLY A 7 -0.54 5.94 14.72
N ALA A 8 -0.95 6.62 15.77
CA ALA A 8 -1.02 6.05 17.12
C ALA A 8 -2.03 4.90 17.19
N LEU A 9 -3.21 5.06 16.57
CA LEU A 9 -4.21 4.00 16.51
C LEU A 9 -3.71 2.79 15.71
N ASP A 10 -3.09 3.02 14.54
CA ASP A 10 -2.52 1.93 13.71
C ASP A 10 -1.41 1.16 14.47
N LEU A 11 -0.55 1.86 15.21
CA LEU A 11 0.53 1.22 15.97
C LEU A 11 0.07 0.47 17.22
N THR A 12 -1.03 0.90 17.85
CA THR A 12 -1.46 0.39 19.16
C THR A 12 -2.67 -0.53 19.11
N LEU A 13 -3.62 -0.23 18.24
CA LEU A 13 -4.85 -1.01 18.09
C LEU A 13 -4.72 -2.04 16.97
N ARG A 14 -5.55 -3.08 17.03
CA ARG A 14 -5.78 -3.98 15.90
C ARG A 14 -6.65 -3.28 14.88
N GLU A 15 -6.68 -3.84 13.65
CA GLU A 15 -7.62 -3.43 12.62
C GLU A 15 -9.06 -3.35 13.17
N PRO A 16 -9.88 -2.42 12.67
CA PRO A 16 -11.28 -2.37 13.03
C PRO A 16 -11.99 -3.71 12.77
N PRO A 17 -13.07 -4.01 13.48
CA PRO A 17 -13.87 -5.20 13.20
C PRO A 17 -14.26 -5.26 11.72
N VAL A 18 -14.22 -6.45 11.11
CA VAL A 18 -14.48 -6.69 9.67
C VAL A 18 -15.74 -5.99 9.16
N ARG A 19 -16.78 -5.91 10.01
CA ARG A 19 -18.06 -5.26 9.65
C ARG A 19 -17.95 -3.73 9.47
N LEU A 20 -16.98 -3.12 10.12
CA LEU A 20 -16.75 -1.65 10.12
C LEU A 20 -15.54 -1.26 9.27
N HIS A 21 -14.82 -2.23 8.70
CA HIS A 21 -13.60 -1.97 7.97
C HIS A 21 -13.89 -1.43 6.55
N PRO A 22 -13.42 -0.22 6.18
CA PRO A 22 -13.73 0.40 4.90
C PRO A 22 -13.23 -0.42 3.70
N VAL A 23 -12.06 -1.06 3.80
CA VAL A 23 -11.53 -1.93 2.74
C VAL A 23 -12.43 -3.14 2.49
N VAL A 24 -13.04 -3.69 3.54
CA VAL A 24 -14.04 -4.78 3.40
C VAL A 24 -15.32 -4.28 2.71
N ALA A 25 -15.76 -3.06 3.04
CA ALA A 25 -16.91 -2.44 2.37
C ALA A 25 -16.60 -2.19 0.88
N ILE A 26 -15.39 -1.70 0.56
CA ILE A 26 -14.89 -1.55 -0.81
C ILE A 26 -14.90 -2.92 -1.53
N GLY A 27 -14.33 -3.96 -0.93
CA GLY A 27 -14.29 -5.30 -1.50
C GLY A 27 -15.68 -5.86 -1.79
N ARG A 28 -16.66 -5.65 -0.89
CA ARG A 28 -18.05 -6.04 -1.11
C ARG A 28 -18.70 -5.30 -2.29
N TYR A 29 -18.42 -3.99 -2.40
CA TYR A 29 -18.86 -3.21 -3.56
C TYR A 29 -18.28 -3.76 -4.85
N LEU A 30 -16.97 -4.00 -4.91
CA LEU A 30 -16.27 -4.52 -6.07
C LEU A 30 -16.81 -5.90 -6.47
N SER A 31 -17.04 -6.81 -5.52
CA SER A 31 -17.63 -8.12 -5.77
C SER A 31 -19.09 -8.04 -6.26
N ALA A 32 -19.85 -7.07 -5.79
CA ALA A 32 -21.21 -6.83 -6.28
C ALA A 32 -21.20 -6.25 -7.71
N ALA A 33 -20.34 -5.26 -7.97
CA ALA A 33 -20.18 -4.62 -9.27
C ALA A 33 -19.67 -5.60 -10.35
N GLU A 34 -18.79 -6.54 -9.97
CA GLU A 34 -18.29 -7.59 -10.86
C GLU A 34 -19.40 -8.35 -11.60
N ARG A 35 -20.54 -8.58 -10.95
CA ARG A 35 -21.67 -9.33 -11.54
C ARG A 35 -22.28 -8.62 -12.73
N SER A 36 -22.15 -7.31 -12.82
CA SER A 36 -22.66 -6.49 -13.94
C SER A 36 -21.65 -6.27 -15.05
N ILE A 37 -20.36 -6.63 -14.85
CA ILE A 37 -19.31 -6.46 -15.83
C ILE A 37 -19.27 -7.68 -16.74
N PRO A 38 -19.49 -7.54 -18.09
CA PRO A 38 -19.51 -8.68 -19.00
C PRO A 38 -18.10 -9.27 -19.17
N ALA A 39 -18.03 -10.62 -19.21
CA ALA A 39 -16.85 -11.33 -19.70
C ALA A 39 -16.98 -11.45 -21.21
N GLY A 40 -16.57 -10.46 -21.96
CA GLY A 40 -16.84 -10.44 -23.40
C GLY A 40 -15.97 -9.46 -24.19
N PRO A 41 -16.49 -8.92 -25.30
CA PRO A 41 -15.73 -8.03 -26.18
C PRO A 41 -15.08 -6.87 -25.43
N PRO A 42 -13.90 -6.37 -25.90
CA PRO A 42 -13.12 -5.36 -25.19
C PRO A 42 -13.90 -4.11 -24.82
N PHE A 43 -14.66 -3.55 -25.76
CA PHE A 43 -15.32 -2.26 -25.56
C PHE A 43 -16.41 -2.28 -24.47
N PRO A 44 -17.39 -3.21 -24.46
CA PRO A 44 -18.34 -3.31 -23.34
C PRO A 44 -17.68 -3.63 -22.01
N ALA A 45 -16.63 -4.45 -21.97
CA ALA A 45 -15.90 -4.77 -20.74
C ALA A 45 -15.20 -3.54 -20.17
N ILE A 46 -14.49 -2.76 -21.02
CA ILE A 46 -13.82 -1.52 -20.59
C ILE A 46 -14.84 -0.50 -20.07
N THR A 47 -15.92 -0.24 -20.81
CA THR A 47 -16.89 0.81 -20.45
C THR A 47 -17.64 0.49 -19.16
N THR A 48 -18.08 -0.77 -19.00
CA THR A 48 -18.77 -1.18 -17.76
C THR A 48 -17.82 -1.28 -16.57
N GLY A 49 -16.59 -1.76 -16.78
CA GLY A 49 -15.55 -1.75 -15.75
C GLY A 49 -15.20 -0.32 -15.31
N ALA A 50 -15.04 0.58 -16.27
CA ALA A 50 -14.80 2.01 -16.00
C ALA A 50 -15.97 2.66 -15.24
N ALA A 51 -17.21 2.40 -15.66
CA ALA A 51 -18.39 2.95 -14.99
C ALA A 51 -18.51 2.43 -13.55
N ALA A 52 -18.27 1.14 -13.32
CA ALA A 52 -18.26 0.55 -12.00
C ALA A 52 -17.14 1.15 -11.14
N TRP A 53 -15.91 1.28 -11.68
CA TRP A 53 -14.81 1.92 -10.96
C TRP A 53 -15.13 3.37 -10.60
N LEU A 54 -15.65 4.19 -11.54
CA LEU A 54 -16.02 5.58 -11.30
C LEU A 54 -17.13 5.70 -10.25
N GLY A 55 -18.14 4.83 -10.30
CA GLY A 55 -19.21 4.80 -9.29
C GLY A 55 -18.68 4.57 -7.88
N GLY A 56 -17.77 3.61 -7.71
CA GLY A 56 -17.12 3.36 -6.42
C GLY A 56 -16.22 4.53 -5.98
N ALA A 57 -15.42 5.08 -6.90
CA ALA A 57 -14.57 6.24 -6.64
C ALA A 57 -15.38 7.45 -6.15
N VAL A 58 -16.48 7.78 -6.84
CA VAL A 58 -17.41 8.84 -6.43
C VAL A 58 -18.00 8.53 -5.05
N GLY A 59 -18.40 7.29 -4.80
CA GLY A 59 -18.96 6.86 -3.51
C GLY A 59 -17.99 7.08 -2.35
N VAL A 60 -16.74 6.62 -2.46
CA VAL A 60 -15.74 6.77 -1.38
C VAL A 60 -15.34 8.23 -1.18
N VAL A 61 -15.26 9.03 -2.26
CA VAL A 61 -15.01 10.47 -2.17
C VAL A 61 -16.18 11.21 -1.49
N ALA A 62 -17.42 10.84 -1.79
CA ALA A 62 -18.61 11.43 -1.14
C ALA A 62 -18.64 11.14 0.36
N VAL A 63 -18.35 9.90 0.76
CA VAL A 63 -18.22 9.51 2.18
C VAL A 63 -17.07 10.28 2.84
N GLY A 64 -15.91 10.35 2.20
CA GLY A 64 -14.78 11.13 2.72
C GLY A 64 -15.11 12.61 2.92
N ARG A 65 -15.83 13.23 1.97
CA ARG A 65 -16.31 14.62 2.09
C ARG A 65 -17.31 14.79 3.23
N LEU A 66 -18.17 13.80 3.47
CA LEU A 66 -19.10 13.83 4.60
C LEU A 66 -18.32 13.81 5.92
N VAL A 67 -17.30 12.95 6.05
CA VAL A 67 -16.42 12.91 7.21
C VAL A 67 -15.73 14.26 7.44
N GLU A 68 -15.21 14.90 6.38
CA GLU A 68 -14.60 16.23 6.49
C GLU A 68 -15.61 17.28 6.99
N ARG A 69 -16.84 17.31 6.44
CA ARG A 69 -17.90 18.24 6.90
C ARG A 69 -18.28 18.04 8.37
N VAL A 70 -18.34 16.76 8.82
CA VAL A 70 -18.60 16.46 10.24
C VAL A 70 -17.44 16.93 11.10
N ALA A 71 -16.20 16.70 10.66
CA ALA A 71 -15.01 17.14 11.37
C ALA A 71 -14.94 18.68 11.48
N ASP A 72 -15.25 19.40 10.40
CA ASP A 72 -15.22 20.87 10.36
C ASP A 72 -16.22 21.49 11.35
N ARG A 73 -17.40 20.87 11.53
CA ARG A 73 -18.43 21.35 12.46
C ARG A 73 -18.08 21.13 13.94
N ARG A 74 -17.08 20.31 14.26
CA ARG A 74 -16.73 19.91 15.63
C ARG A 74 -15.62 20.75 16.28
N GLY A 75 -15.14 21.77 15.60
CA GLY A 75 -14.01 22.58 16.04
C GLY A 75 -12.67 21.84 15.88
N ARG A 76 -11.58 22.53 16.23
CA ARG A 76 -10.22 22.12 15.84
C ARG A 76 -9.76 20.79 16.43
N LEU A 77 -10.01 20.58 17.73
CA LEU A 77 -9.56 19.36 18.44
C LEU A 77 -10.38 18.16 18.01
N TRP A 78 -11.69 18.22 18.18
CA TRP A 78 -12.60 17.14 17.84
C TRP A 78 -12.60 16.82 16.35
N GLY A 79 -12.51 17.82 15.49
CA GLY A 79 -12.36 17.61 14.05
C GLY A 79 -11.08 16.85 13.68
N SER A 80 -9.97 17.11 14.40
CA SER A 80 -8.75 16.33 14.22
C SER A 80 -8.88 14.88 14.68
N LEU A 81 -9.60 14.63 15.78
CA LEU A 81 -9.89 13.27 16.25
C LEU A 81 -10.76 12.52 15.25
N VAL A 82 -11.83 13.14 14.74
CA VAL A 82 -12.72 12.54 13.72
C VAL A 82 -11.91 12.14 12.48
N ARG A 83 -11.08 13.05 11.95
CA ARG A 83 -10.21 12.74 10.80
C ARG A 83 -9.21 11.64 11.11
N GLY A 84 -8.59 11.66 12.29
CA GLY A 84 -7.62 10.66 12.70
C GLY A 84 -8.23 9.26 12.79
N VAL A 85 -9.40 9.15 13.41
CA VAL A 85 -10.15 7.89 13.50
C VAL A 85 -10.61 7.41 12.12
N ALA A 86 -11.02 8.31 11.22
CA ALA A 86 -11.41 7.94 9.86
C ALA A 86 -10.22 7.57 8.97
N LEU A 87 -9.04 8.17 9.19
CA LEU A 87 -7.82 7.86 8.45
C LEU A 87 -7.22 6.52 8.89
N TRP A 88 -7.29 6.19 10.18
CA TRP A 88 -6.69 4.98 10.74
C TRP A 88 -7.01 3.69 9.94
N PRO A 89 -8.27 3.32 9.64
CA PRO A 89 -8.56 2.08 8.93
C PRO A 89 -8.19 2.11 7.43
N LEU A 90 -7.66 3.22 6.94
CA LEU A 90 -7.07 3.34 5.61
C LEU A 90 -5.55 3.08 5.63
N LEU A 91 -4.95 3.00 6.83
CA LEU A 91 -3.56 2.61 7.07
C LEU A 91 -3.52 1.14 7.47
N SER A 92 -2.36 0.48 7.35
CA SER A 92 -2.19 -0.95 7.72
C SER A 92 -0.72 -1.30 7.97
N ALA A 93 0.06 -0.37 8.50
CA ALA A 93 1.49 -0.58 8.69
C ALA A 93 1.79 -1.65 9.75
N ARG A 94 1.07 -1.62 10.88
CA ARG A 94 1.26 -2.60 11.96
C ARG A 94 0.96 -4.03 11.51
N LEU A 95 -0.18 -4.22 10.84
CA LEU A 95 -0.57 -5.55 10.34
C LEU A 95 0.46 -6.07 9.33
N LEU A 96 0.87 -5.23 8.37
CA LEU A 96 1.90 -5.56 7.39
C LEU A 96 3.19 -6.04 8.05
N LEU A 97 3.73 -5.25 9.00
CA LEU A 97 4.96 -5.59 9.71
C LEU A 97 4.83 -6.90 10.50
N ALA A 98 3.68 -7.14 11.11
CA ALA A 98 3.41 -8.35 11.88
C ALA A 98 3.31 -9.60 10.98
N GLU A 99 2.58 -9.51 9.86
CA GLU A 99 2.43 -10.63 8.92
C GLU A 99 3.77 -10.99 8.26
N VAL A 100 4.58 -10.01 7.88
CA VAL A 100 5.91 -10.25 7.31
C VAL A 100 6.84 -10.89 8.35
N GLN A 101 6.81 -10.40 9.61
CA GLN A 101 7.61 -11.02 10.70
C GLN A 101 7.16 -12.46 10.98
N ALA A 102 5.87 -12.75 10.85
CA ALA A 102 5.33 -14.10 11.01
C ALA A 102 5.88 -15.08 9.98
N VAL A 103 6.21 -14.64 8.75
CA VAL A 103 6.86 -15.51 7.74
C VAL A 103 8.21 -16.03 8.25
N GLU A 104 9.07 -15.13 8.79
CA GLU A 104 10.38 -15.55 9.33
C GLU A 104 10.22 -16.48 10.54
N SER A 105 9.30 -16.17 11.44
CA SER A 105 9.01 -17.02 12.60
C SER A 105 8.52 -18.41 12.18
N SER A 106 7.69 -18.49 11.13
CA SER A 106 7.18 -19.75 10.59
C SER A 106 8.26 -20.55 9.85
N LEU A 107 9.19 -19.87 9.16
CA LEU A 107 10.35 -20.54 8.56
C LEU A 107 11.25 -21.24 9.59
N GLY A 108 11.28 -20.74 10.83
CA GLY A 108 11.94 -21.39 11.95
C GLY A 108 11.29 -22.73 12.38
N GLN A 109 10.03 -22.95 12.01
CA GLN A 109 9.29 -24.21 12.25
C GLN A 109 9.40 -25.19 11.08
N GLY A 110 9.82 -24.71 9.91
CA GLY A 110 10.02 -25.51 8.69
C GLY A 110 9.64 -24.77 7.41
N PRO A 111 10.12 -25.24 6.25
CA PRO A 111 9.86 -24.59 4.97
C PRO A 111 8.37 -24.49 4.61
N GLU A 112 7.57 -25.50 4.90
CA GLU A 112 6.13 -25.56 4.65
C GLU A 112 5.40 -24.49 5.42
N ALA A 113 5.66 -24.36 6.73
CA ALA A 113 5.05 -23.34 7.57
C ALA A 113 5.40 -21.93 7.08
N GLY A 114 6.63 -21.72 6.60
CA GLY A 114 7.03 -20.46 5.98
C GLY A 114 6.28 -20.16 4.68
N ARG A 115 6.06 -21.15 3.81
CA ARG A 115 5.29 -21.03 2.56
C ARG A 115 3.82 -20.71 2.83
N GLU A 116 3.20 -21.36 3.81
CA GLU A 116 1.83 -21.09 4.25
C GLU A 116 1.68 -19.67 4.82
N ALA A 117 2.64 -19.23 5.64
CA ALA A 117 2.66 -17.87 6.15
C ALA A 117 2.80 -16.85 5.02
N LEU A 118 3.69 -17.09 4.06
CA LEU A 118 3.88 -16.23 2.89
C LEU A 118 2.62 -16.15 2.02
N ALA A 119 1.90 -17.26 1.81
CA ALA A 119 0.69 -17.30 1.00
C ALA A 119 -0.44 -16.39 1.52
N ARG A 120 -0.38 -15.93 2.78
CA ARG A 120 -1.33 -14.95 3.32
C ARG A 120 -1.06 -13.52 2.85
N ILE A 121 0.16 -13.22 2.42
CA ILE A 121 0.59 -11.85 2.07
C ILE A 121 0.97 -11.67 0.60
N ILE A 122 1.01 -12.74 -0.20
CA ILE A 122 1.23 -12.67 -1.64
C ILE A 122 0.21 -13.53 -2.38
N SER A 123 -0.11 -13.15 -3.62
CA SER A 123 -1.10 -13.85 -4.46
C SER A 123 -0.51 -14.94 -5.36
N ARG A 124 0.83 -15.07 -5.45
CA ARG A 124 1.47 -16.09 -6.28
C ARG A 124 1.59 -17.44 -5.55
N HIS A 125 1.74 -18.52 -6.33
CA HIS A 125 1.97 -19.87 -5.79
C HIS A 125 3.27 -19.92 -4.98
N THR A 126 3.21 -20.50 -3.78
CA THR A 126 4.33 -20.53 -2.81
C THR A 126 4.91 -21.93 -2.62
N GLY A 127 4.21 -22.98 -3.06
CA GLY A 127 4.50 -24.39 -2.71
C GLY A 127 5.89 -24.89 -3.07
N GLU A 128 6.56 -24.30 -4.08
CA GLU A 128 7.89 -24.73 -4.55
C GLU A 128 9.02 -23.77 -4.17
N LEU A 129 8.72 -22.71 -3.41
CA LEU A 129 9.72 -21.72 -3.03
C LEU A 129 10.68 -22.29 -1.99
N ARG A 130 11.98 -22.10 -2.23
CA ARG A 130 13.01 -22.40 -1.25
C ARG A 130 13.00 -21.36 -0.13
N PRO A 131 13.56 -21.63 1.06
CA PRO A 131 13.54 -20.71 2.19
C PRO A 131 14.07 -19.30 1.86
N GLU A 132 15.14 -19.18 1.07
CA GLU A 132 15.66 -17.89 0.62
C GLU A 132 14.70 -17.15 -0.32
N GLU A 133 13.95 -17.88 -1.16
CA GLU A 133 12.94 -17.32 -2.05
C GLU A 133 11.69 -16.89 -1.28
N VAL A 134 11.33 -17.60 -0.21
CA VAL A 134 10.27 -17.20 0.73
C VAL A 134 10.64 -15.89 1.42
N ARG A 135 11.88 -15.76 1.91
CA ARG A 135 12.38 -14.52 2.52
C ARG A 135 12.42 -13.37 1.51
N ALA A 136 12.93 -13.61 0.31
CA ALA A 136 12.94 -12.60 -0.76
C ALA A 136 11.53 -12.08 -1.03
N ALA A 137 10.56 -12.98 -1.23
CA ALA A 137 9.17 -12.62 -1.49
C ALA A 137 8.51 -11.87 -0.33
N ALA A 138 8.84 -12.21 0.92
CA ALA A 138 8.34 -11.50 2.10
C ALA A 138 8.91 -10.07 2.19
N ILE A 139 10.20 -9.87 1.87
CA ILE A 139 10.86 -8.55 1.83
C ILE A 139 10.31 -7.71 0.66
N GLU A 140 10.10 -8.29 -0.51
CA GLU A 140 9.44 -7.67 -1.65
C GLU A 140 8.05 -7.16 -1.26
N SER A 141 7.21 -8.05 -0.71
CA SER A 141 5.85 -7.72 -0.26
C SER A 141 5.84 -6.64 0.82
N LEU A 142 6.77 -6.68 1.78
CA LEU A 142 6.90 -5.63 2.79
C LEU A 142 7.12 -4.27 2.16
N SER A 143 8.09 -4.16 1.27
CA SER A 143 8.51 -2.86 0.71
C SER A 143 7.43 -2.27 -0.20
N GLU A 144 6.80 -3.08 -1.04
CA GLU A 144 5.69 -2.69 -1.91
C GLU A 144 4.48 -2.24 -1.08
N ASN A 145 4.05 -3.08 -0.14
CA ASN A 145 2.89 -2.77 0.69
C ASN A 145 3.15 -1.66 1.72
N LEU A 146 4.38 -1.34 2.07
CA LEU A 146 4.70 -0.16 2.87
C LEU A 146 4.35 1.14 2.12
N SER A 147 4.55 1.17 0.79
CA SER A 147 4.03 2.23 -0.05
C SER A 147 2.51 2.28 0.01
N ASP A 148 1.87 1.15 -0.29
CA ASP A 148 0.43 1.07 -0.52
C ASP A 148 -0.41 1.20 0.76
N SER A 149 0.11 0.69 1.88
CA SER A 149 -0.62 0.64 3.14
C SER A 149 -0.33 1.81 4.08
N LEU A 150 0.67 2.65 3.78
CA LEU A 150 1.02 3.76 4.66
C LEU A 150 1.38 5.04 3.91
N VAL A 151 2.44 5.01 3.07
CA VAL A 151 2.97 6.25 2.48
C VAL A 151 1.97 6.87 1.52
N ALA A 152 1.35 6.08 0.66
CA ALA A 152 0.40 6.59 -0.31
C ALA A 152 -0.91 7.09 0.33
N PRO A 153 -1.56 6.38 1.27
CA PRO A 153 -2.70 6.94 1.99
C PRO A 153 -2.36 8.25 2.71
N LEU A 154 -1.19 8.35 3.36
CA LEU A 154 -0.76 9.58 4.02
C LEU A 154 -0.50 10.71 3.01
N PHE A 155 0.15 10.42 1.88
CA PHE A 155 0.39 11.38 0.81
C PHE A 155 -0.93 11.97 0.28
N TRP A 156 -1.87 11.11 -0.08
CA TRP A 156 -3.17 11.55 -0.61
C TRP A 156 -4.04 12.24 0.45
N TYR A 157 -3.90 11.84 1.72
CA TYR A 157 -4.50 12.60 2.83
C TYR A 157 -3.94 14.01 2.93
N GLN A 158 -2.63 14.21 2.78
CA GLN A 158 -2.03 15.56 2.82
C GLN A 158 -2.53 16.46 1.68
N LEU A 159 -2.77 15.90 0.50
CA LEU A 159 -3.21 16.66 -0.67
C LEU A 159 -4.72 16.95 -0.65
N ALA A 160 -5.54 15.97 -0.28
CA ALA A 160 -6.99 16.04 -0.45
C ALA A 160 -7.81 15.56 0.77
N GLY A 161 -7.20 15.45 1.95
CA GLY A 161 -7.88 15.01 3.17
C GLY A 161 -8.37 13.56 3.11
N ILE A 162 -9.39 13.24 3.90
CA ILE A 162 -10.02 11.91 3.91
C ILE A 162 -10.50 11.47 2.52
N PRO A 163 -11.12 12.34 1.68
CA PRO A 163 -11.48 11.96 0.31
C PRO A 163 -10.31 11.44 -0.52
N GLY A 164 -9.14 12.06 -0.41
CA GLY A 164 -7.94 11.65 -1.14
C GLY A 164 -7.42 10.29 -0.68
N ALA A 165 -7.29 10.09 0.63
CA ALA A 165 -6.87 8.80 1.19
C ALA A 165 -7.86 7.67 0.88
N ALA A 166 -9.17 7.95 0.93
CA ALA A 166 -10.23 7.00 0.60
C ALA A 166 -10.23 6.63 -0.89
N LEU A 167 -10.06 7.60 -1.79
CA LEU A 167 -9.92 7.36 -3.23
C LEU A 167 -8.72 6.49 -3.54
N TYR A 168 -7.57 6.81 -2.95
CA TYR A 168 -6.37 5.99 -3.12
C TYR A 168 -6.62 4.55 -2.66
N ARG A 169 -7.15 4.37 -1.45
CA ARG A 169 -7.41 3.02 -0.92
C ARG A 169 -8.43 2.24 -1.76
N PHE A 170 -9.43 2.94 -2.31
CA PHE A 170 -10.37 2.34 -3.26
C PHE A 170 -9.66 1.88 -4.54
N ALA A 171 -8.83 2.73 -5.17
CA ALA A 171 -8.11 2.40 -6.39
C ALA A 171 -7.18 1.21 -6.19
N ASN A 172 -6.39 1.21 -5.12
CA ASN A 172 -5.49 0.12 -4.74
C ASN A 172 -6.24 -1.20 -4.49
N THR A 173 -7.39 -1.15 -3.78
CA THR A 173 -8.22 -2.34 -3.57
C THR A 173 -8.86 -2.83 -4.87
N ALA A 174 -9.27 -1.91 -5.75
CA ALA A 174 -9.85 -2.25 -7.04
C ALA A 174 -8.83 -2.91 -7.97
N ASP A 175 -7.57 -2.44 -7.99
CA ASP A 175 -6.48 -3.10 -8.70
C ASP A 175 -6.21 -4.49 -8.14
N ALA A 176 -6.13 -4.65 -6.84
CA ALA A 176 -5.96 -5.97 -6.20
C ALA A 176 -7.09 -6.95 -6.53
N CYS A 177 -8.32 -6.48 -6.82
CA CYS A 177 -9.44 -7.32 -7.21
C CYS A 177 -9.56 -7.54 -8.73
N TRP A 178 -9.32 -6.49 -9.52
CA TRP A 178 -9.64 -6.45 -10.95
C TRP A 178 -8.41 -6.25 -11.85
N GLY A 179 -7.23 -5.89 -11.31
CA GLY A 179 -6.02 -5.56 -12.08
C GLY A 179 -5.28 -6.77 -12.67
N TYR A 180 -5.75 -7.99 -12.44
CA TYR A 180 -5.10 -9.20 -12.94
C TYR A 180 -5.17 -9.29 -14.48
N ARG A 181 -4.05 -9.65 -15.12
CA ARG A 181 -3.97 -9.95 -16.57
C ARG A 181 -4.53 -11.34 -16.86
N SER A 182 -5.79 -11.57 -16.51
CA SER A 182 -6.54 -12.77 -16.84
C SER A 182 -7.56 -12.48 -17.92
N ARG A 183 -8.01 -13.50 -18.65
CA ARG A 183 -9.06 -13.37 -19.68
C ARG A 183 -10.29 -12.60 -19.17
N ARG A 184 -10.59 -12.69 -17.88
CA ARG A 184 -11.71 -12.01 -17.22
C ARG A 184 -11.47 -10.51 -17.08
N TRP A 185 -10.24 -10.12 -16.68
CA TRP A 185 -9.94 -8.77 -16.22
C TRP A 185 -9.07 -7.94 -17.17
N GLU A 186 -8.53 -8.54 -18.25
CA GLU A 186 -7.64 -7.89 -19.18
C GLU A 186 -8.18 -6.53 -19.69
N TYR A 187 -9.48 -6.49 -19.97
CA TYR A 187 -10.15 -5.27 -20.42
C TYR A 187 -10.95 -4.60 -19.31
N ALA A 188 -11.71 -5.36 -18.54
CA ALA A 188 -12.59 -4.83 -17.50
C ALA A 188 -11.83 -4.16 -16.35
N GLY A 189 -10.65 -4.68 -15.99
CA GLY A 189 -9.79 -4.15 -14.93
C GLY A 189 -8.85 -3.02 -15.37
N LEU A 190 -8.83 -2.66 -16.65
CA LEU A 190 -7.87 -1.70 -17.20
C LEU A 190 -7.86 -0.37 -16.46
N VAL A 191 -9.04 0.19 -16.14
CA VAL A 191 -9.14 1.48 -15.44
C VAL A 191 -8.67 1.35 -14.00
N ALA A 192 -8.98 0.24 -13.32
CA ALA A 192 -8.50 -0.01 -11.94
C ALA A 192 -6.97 -0.06 -11.91
N ALA A 193 -6.34 -0.86 -12.78
CA ALA A 193 -4.89 -1.00 -12.86
C ALA A 193 -4.20 0.34 -13.21
N ARG A 194 -4.72 1.09 -14.19
CA ARG A 194 -4.14 2.38 -14.59
C ARG A 194 -4.32 3.47 -13.54
N ALA A 195 -5.43 3.47 -12.83
CA ALA A 195 -5.67 4.42 -11.74
C ALA A 195 -4.73 4.16 -10.57
N ASP A 196 -4.54 2.90 -10.18
CA ASP A 196 -3.58 2.54 -9.14
C ASP A 196 -2.15 2.91 -9.57
N ASP A 197 -1.74 2.54 -10.78
CA ASP A 197 -0.43 2.91 -11.32
C ASP A 197 -0.19 4.43 -11.24
N ALA A 198 -1.17 5.24 -11.66
CA ALA A 198 -1.06 6.70 -11.66
C ALA A 198 -1.00 7.28 -10.23
N LEU A 199 -1.83 6.78 -9.32
CA LEU A 199 -1.90 7.26 -7.94
C LEU A 199 -0.67 6.84 -7.12
N ASN A 200 0.03 5.78 -7.52
CA ASN A 200 1.26 5.30 -6.88
C ASN A 200 2.54 5.92 -7.43
N LEU A 201 2.52 6.67 -8.53
CA LEU A 201 3.73 7.23 -9.15
C LEU A 201 4.62 7.99 -8.16
N VAL A 202 4.06 8.92 -7.43
CA VAL A 202 4.80 9.72 -6.44
C VAL A 202 5.03 8.93 -5.14
N PRO A 203 4.01 8.30 -4.54
CA PRO A 203 4.17 7.56 -3.29
C PRO A 203 5.25 6.48 -3.32
N ALA A 204 5.34 5.69 -4.38
CA ALA A 204 6.36 4.64 -4.51
C ALA A 204 7.79 5.20 -4.47
N ARG A 205 8.02 6.35 -5.10
CA ARG A 205 9.31 7.04 -5.09
C ARG A 205 9.62 7.67 -3.74
N LEU A 206 8.63 8.25 -3.08
CA LEU A 206 8.76 8.75 -1.70
C LEU A 206 9.09 7.60 -0.74
N THR A 207 8.43 6.46 -0.88
CA THR A 207 8.72 5.26 -0.09
C THR A 207 10.16 4.80 -0.30
N ALA A 208 10.62 4.77 -1.54
CA ALA A 208 12.00 4.42 -1.86
C ALA A 208 13.02 5.41 -1.25
N LEU A 209 12.74 6.72 -1.30
CA LEU A 209 13.56 7.74 -0.65
C LEU A 209 13.61 7.57 0.87
N LEU A 210 12.48 7.26 1.49
CA LEU A 210 12.40 7.01 2.94
C LEU A 210 13.13 5.73 3.35
N LEU A 211 13.11 4.70 2.49
CA LEU A 211 13.81 3.43 2.73
C LEU A 211 15.32 3.55 2.54
N TYR A 212 15.80 4.19 1.48
CA TYR A 212 17.21 4.13 1.06
C TYR A 212 17.92 5.47 1.09
N GLY A 213 17.18 6.57 1.02
CA GLY A 213 17.74 7.92 0.86
C GLY A 213 17.94 8.33 -0.60
N GLY A 214 18.30 9.60 -0.82
CA GLY A 214 18.37 10.20 -2.16
C GLY A 214 19.77 10.24 -2.78
N SER A 215 20.85 10.02 -2.01
CA SER A 215 22.24 10.21 -2.44
C SER A 215 22.67 9.28 -3.58
N ARG A 216 22.04 8.12 -3.72
CA ARG A 216 22.34 7.12 -4.75
C ARG A 216 21.14 6.87 -5.68
N TRP A 217 20.43 7.92 -6.02
CA TRP A 217 19.26 7.87 -6.90
C TRP A 217 19.49 7.17 -8.26
N PRO A 218 20.64 7.35 -8.95
CA PRO A 218 20.91 6.62 -10.20
C PRO A 218 20.93 5.10 -10.03
N ASP A 219 21.52 4.60 -8.94
CA ASP A 219 21.58 3.16 -8.65
C ASP A 219 20.18 2.62 -8.37
N LEU A 220 19.43 3.34 -7.54
CA LEU A 220 18.05 3.00 -7.21
C LEU A 220 17.18 2.93 -8.48
N ARG A 221 17.26 3.93 -9.36
CA ARG A 221 16.50 3.96 -10.60
C ARG A 221 16.85 2.80 -11.52
N ARG A 222 18.17 2.48 -11.64
CA ARG A 222 18.64 1.37 -12.47
C ARG A 222 18.03 0.02 -12.02
N GLU A 223 17.92 -0.19 -10.72
CA GLU A 223 17.30 -1.42 -10.18
C GLU A 223 15.76 -1.38 -10.30
N ALA A 224 15.13 -0.27 -9.98
CA ALA A 224 13.68 -0.12 -9.95
C ALA A 224 13.01 -0.40 -11.31
N ILE A 225 13.64 0.02 -12.41
CA ILE A 225 13.08 -0.15 -13.77
C ILE A 225 13.17 -1.59 -14.32
N LYS A 226 13.78 -2.51 -13.60
CA LYS A 226 13.84 -3.93 -13.98
C LYS A 226 12.51 -4.66 -13.78
N THR A 227 11.59 -4.09 -13.01
CA THR A 227 10.25 -4.66 -12.81
C THR A 227 9.27 -4.17 -13.86
N SER A 228 8.24 -4.97 -14.15
CA SER A 228 7.18 -4.59 -15.10
C SER A 228 6.21 -3.53 -14.56
N SER A 229 6.15 -3.35 -13.23
CA SER A 229 5.34 -2.30 -12.62
C SER A 229 6.11 -0.97 -12.62
N PRO A 230 5.47 0.15 -12.97
CA PRO A 230 6.10 1.46 -12.91
C PRO A 230 6.39 1.92 -11.47
N ASN A 231 5.83 1.25 -10.47
CA ASN A 231 5.82 1.64 -9.07
C ASN A 231 6.49 0.64 -8.13
N ALA A 232 6.11 -0.63 -8.14
CA ALA A 232 6.56 -1.64 -7.18
C ALA A 232 8.10 -1.80 -7.14
N GLY A 233 8.77 -1.63 -8.27
CA GLY A 233 10.22 -1.72 -8.36
C GLY A 233 10.97 -0.71 -7.50
N TRP A 234 10.40 0.48 -7.23
CA TRP A 234 11.09 1.52 -6.46
C TRP A 234 11.30 1.13 -4.99
N PRO A 235 10.27 0.80 -4.21
CA PRO A 235 10.47 0.37 -2.82
C PRO A 235 11.23 -0.97 -2.73
N MET A 236 11.01 -1.90 -3.67
CA MET A 236 11.72 -3.18 -3.71
C MET A 236 13.22 -3.00 -3.96
N ALA A 237 13.62 -2.18 -4.94
CA ALA A 237 15.02 -1.84 -5.18
C ALA A 237 15.64 -1.12 -3.98
N ALA A 238 14.89 -0.20 -3.35
CA ALA A 238 15.36 0.55 -2.20
C ALA A 238 15.73 -0.37 -1.03
N ILE A 239 14.87 -1.34 -0.68
CA ILE A 239 15.15 -2.26 0.41
C ILE A 239 16.26 -3.25 0.05
N ALA A 240 16.31 -3.73 -1.21
CA ALA A 240 17.36 -4.61 -1.71
C ALA A 240 18.75 -3.96 -1.59
N LEU A 241 18.88 -2.72 -2.05
CA LEU A 241 20.13 -1.95 -1.97
C LEU A 241 20.49 -1.58 -0.54
N ARG A 242 19.50 -1.20 0.28
CA ARG A 242 19.72 -0.86 1.70
C ARG A 242 20.31 -2.02 2.50
N LEU A 243 19.78 -3.23 2.28
CA LEU A 243 20.17 -4.42 3.04
C LEU A 243 21.29 -5.21 2.36
N GLY A 244 21.71 -4.82 1.15
CA GLY A 244 22.69 -5.57 0.37
C GLY A 244 22.19 -6.93 -0.09
N LEU A 245 20.87 -7.09 -0.27
CA LEU A 245 20.24 -8.36 -0.63
C LEU A 245 19.91 -8.41 -2.12
N ARG A 246 19.96 -9.62 -2.67
CA ARG A 246 19.45 -9.92 -4.00
C ARG A 246 18.00 -10.38 -3.90
N LEU A 247 17.08 -9.67 -4.55
CA LEU A 247 15.67 -10.03 -4.59
C LEU A 247 15.32 -10.47 -6.01
N THR A 248 14.85 -11.72 -6.16
CA THR A 248 14.58 -12.30 -7.47
C THR A 248 13.21 -12.91 -7.56
N LYS A 249 12.56 -12.69 -8.71
CA LYS A 249 11.36 -13.41 -9.11
C LYS A 249 11.63 -14.10 -10.43
N ARG A 250 11.70 -15.43 -10.41
CA ARG A 250 12.07 -16.25 -11.57
C ARG A 250 11.26 -15.84 -12.81
N GLY A 251 11.95 -15.57 -13.92
CA GLY A 251 11.33 -15.17 -15.19
C GLY A 251 10.79 -13.76 -15.24
N HIS A 252 10.94 -12.94 -14.17
CA HIS A 252 10.40 -11.58 -14.12
C HIS A 252 11.47 -10.51 -13.87
N TYR A 253 12.23 -10.61 -12.78
CA TYR A 253 13.28 -9.62 -12.44
C TYR A 253 14.34 -10.19 -11.51
N ASP A 254 15.48 -9.47 -11.48
CA ASP A 254 16.60 -9.71 -10.60
C ASP A 254 17.14 -8.37 -10.10
N LEU A 255 16.77 -8.01 -8.86
CA LEU A 255 17.16 -6.77 -8.22
C LEU A 255 18.41 -6.96 -7.38
N ASN A 256 19.35 -6.00 -7.51
CA ASN A 256 20.65 -6.01 -6.83
C ASN A 256 21.39 -7.37 -6.99
N PRO A 257 21.73 -7.78 -8.20
CA PRO A 257 22.29 -9.13 -8.45
C PRO A 257 23.64 -9.37 -7.76
N ALA A 258 24.35 -8.31 -7.35
CA ALA A 258 25.58 -8.38 -6.55
C ALA A 258 25.34 -8.61 -5.05
N GLY A 259 24.10 -8.51 -4.59
CA GLY A 259 23.73 -8.72 -3.19
C GLY A 259 23.68 -10.21 -2.81
N ALA A 260 23.66 -10.44 -1.50
CA ALA A 260 23.50 -11.79 -0.97
C ALA A 260 22.07 -12.32 -1.12
N ALA A 261 21.90 -13.63 -1.25
CA ALA A 261 20.57 -14.24 -1.12
C ALA A 261 20.05 -14.04 0.32
N PRO A 262 18.73 -13.74 0.52
CA PRO A 262 18.18 -13.53 1.85
C PRO A 262 18.33 -14.77 2.75
N GLY A 263 19.03 -14.57 3.89
CA GLY A 263 19.28 -15.59 4.90
C GLY A 263 18.43 -15.38 6.17
N PRO A 264 18.66 -16.22 7.20
CA PRO A 264 18.01 -16.08 8.51
C PRO A 264 18.28 -14.69 9.10
N GLY A 265 17.21 -14.03 9.57
CA GLY A 265 17.28 -12.69 10.19
C GLY A 265 17.07 -11.52 9.22
N ASP A 266 17.26 -11.69 7.89
CA ASP A 266 17.11 -10.58 6.93
C ASP A 266 15.67 -10.04 6.83
N VAL A 267 14.66 -10.91 6.98
CA VAL A 267 13.26 -10.46 7.07
C VAL A 267 13.07 -9.60 8.31
N THR A 268 13.67 -9.96 9.45
CA THR A 268 13.61 -9.16 10.68
C THR A 268 14.29 -7.80 10.51
N GLU A 269 15.43 -7.74 9.81
CA GLU A 269 16.09 -6.46 9.47
C GLU A 269 15.23 -5.62 8.52
N ALA A 270 14.59 -6.24 7.53
CA ALA A 270 13.65 -5.58 6.64
C ALA A 270 12.45 -5.00 7.42
N VAL A 271 11.88 -5.76 8.36
CA VAL A 271 10.79 -5.29 9.25
C VAL A 271 11.26 -4.13 10.11
N ARG A 272 12.49 -4.14 10.64
CA ARG A 272 13.05 -2.99 11.38
C ARG A 272 13.20 -1.76 10.50
N ALA A 273 13.68 -1.94 9.26
CA ALA A 273 13.77 -0.86 8.27
C ALA A 273 12.38 -0.31 7.93
N GLY A 274 11.41 -1.16 7.66
CA GLY A 274 10.02 -0.80 7.41
C GLY A 274 9.39 -0.04 8.57
N ARG A 275 9.60 -0.49 9.82
CA ARG A 275 9.12 0.21 11.02
C ARG A 275 9.71 1.61 11.15
N ARG A 276 11.03 1.78 10.94
CA ARG A 276 11.68 3.10 10.95
C ARG A 276 11.10 4.01 9.87
N THR A 277 10.93 3.48 8.67
CA THR A 277 10.33 4.21 7.54
C THR A 277 8.88 4.62 7.85
N ALA A 278 8.09 3.75 8.45
CA ALA A 278 6.72 4.05 8.88
C ALA A 278 6.68 5.21 9.89
N LEU A 279 7.54 5.17 10.91
CA LEU A 279 7.63 6.25 11.90
C LEU A 279 8.03 7.58 11.28
N VAL A 280 9.01 7.58 10.37
CA VAL A 280 9.45 8.79 9.65
C VAL A 280 8.33 9.32 8.75
N ALA A 281 7.63 8.45 8.01
CA ALA A 281 6.52 8.85 7.16
C ALA A 281 5.39 9.52 7.96
N VAL A 282 5.00 8.94 9.11
CA VAL A 282 4.01 9.52 10.01
C VAL A 282 4.49 10.86 10.59
N ALA A 283 5.75 10.96 11.00
CA ALA A 283 6.33 12.20 11.55
C ALA A 283 6.35 13.33 10.50
N VAL A 284 6.80 13.04 9.28
CA VAL A 284 6.82 14.00 8.16
C VAL A 284 5.40 14.45 7.81
N ALA A 285 4.45 13.51 7.70
CA ALA A 285 3.06 13.84 7.41
C ALA A 285 2.41 14.66 8.54
N ALA A 286 2.73 14.38 9.80
CA ALA A 286 2.24 15.15 10.93
C ALA A 286 2.81 16.58 10.96
N ALA A 287 4.09 16.75 10.65
CA ALA A 287 4.74 18.04 10.55
C ALA A 287 4.15 18.90 9.42
N SER A 288 3.95 18.32 8.23
CA SER A 288 3.33 19.01 7.08
C SER A 288 1.87 19.42 7.35
N GLU A 289 1.09 18.56 8.03
CA GLU A 289 -0.26 18.93 8.50
C GLU A 289 -0.22 20.15 9.44
N GLY A 290 0.77 20.23 10.33
CA GLY A 290 0.97 21.35 11.25
C GLY A 290 1.25 22.67 10.53
N ILE A 291 2.12 22.64 9.52
CA ILE A 291 2.51 23.82 8.71
C ILE A 291 1.31 24.33 7.89
N ALA A 292 0.63 23.46 7.17
CA ALA A 292 -0.53 23.81 6.35
C ALA A 292 -1.66 24.48 7.16
N ARG A 293 -1.84 24.07 8.41
CA ARG A 293 -2.84 24.65 9.33
C ARG A 293 -2.43 26.02 9.86
N ARG A 294 -1.13 26.29 10.09
CA ARG A 294 -0.65 27.61 10.51
C ARG A 294 -0.89 28.65 9.43
N HIS A 295 -0.64 28.30 8.17
CA HIS A 295 -0.89 29.20 7.02
C HIS A 295 -2.38 29.52 6.79
N ARG A 296 -3.30 28.60 7.10
CA ARG A 296 -4.75 28.84 6.99
C ARG A 296 -5.34 29.62 8.16
N GLY A 297 -4.64 29.71 9.28
CA GLY A 297 -5.09 30.40 10.49
C GLY A 297 -4.45 31.78 10.71
N ALA A 298 -3.58 32.25 9.83
CA ALA A 298 -3.07 33.62 9.88
C ALA A 298 -4.17 34.55 9.38
N PRO A 299 -4.61 35.54 10.17
CA PRO A 299 -5.55 36.54 9.70
C PRO A 299 -4.92 37.33 8.52
N ARG A 300 -5.71 37.47 7.43
CA ARG A 300 -5.40 38.41 6.35
C ARG A 300 -5.62 39.82 6.78
#